data_9a95722e289466a78e93aa1140276253
#
_entry.id   9a95722e289466a78e93aa1140276253
#
_cell.length_a   1.000
_cell.length_b   1.000
_cell.length_c   1.000
_cell.angle_alpha   90.00
_cell.angle_beta   90.00
_cell.angle_gamma   90.00
#
_symmetry.space_group_name_H-M   'P 1'
#
loop_
_entity.id
_entity.type
_entity.pdbx_description
1 polymer ?
#
loop_
_entity_poly.entity_id
_entity_poly.type
_entity_poly.pdbx_seq_one_letter_code
_entity_poly.pdbx_strand_id
1 'polypeptide(L)'
;VALIGVVEKIIQTGGPTVFEINDGTGNLSLKGFIAPGQRAYPEIQEGEYIKAIVTLEEFNGEIEGDIQRIFKKSDEEKIKIKKEIEGRQRERAKVTPLNFLVNDPILIKLKNKFINAATEIRLAILQGKPIIIRHHCDTDGYSAAFALERAILPLIKKQHMSEKAPWEFFMRAPSMSPYYEIDDSIRDTASSLRNVAKFSNKMPLIIIVDNGSAEANLMAIKQGKVHGEKFIVIDHHQYDKDFISDEVIEHINPFLVEEQGTKTSAGILCTELARFVNPEVKNIEQIPALAALADRVDLENPTSVEKYVEIAEREGYSKELLKDISLVIEYVSSKIRFMEAREYIEVLFGEPRDKQKELINLMAPYIKELDEKGLKMGKANAKIEKINDITLQLVYIEETYPGFGFFPKPGRSIGLLHDDLQTEKKLDKVISIGIMETSMTFRATDKSNFSIHELINFLNEKIPDAFIEGGGHKNAGSIKFLPNKKEKVLALVKEFIKKS
;
A
#
# COMPACT_ATOMS: atom_id res chain seq x y z
N VAL A 1 -24.23 -33.89 10.72
CA VAL A 1 -24.65 -32.49 10.64
C VAL A 1 -25.22 -32.23 9.24
N ALA A 2 -26.19 -31.31 9.11
CA ALA A 2 -26.69 -30.83 7.82
C ALA A 2 -26.14 -29.43 7.54
N LEU A 3 -25.48 -29.26 6.42
CA LEU A 3 -24.90 -28.02 5.94
C LEU A 3 -25.60 -27.57 4.67
N ILE A 4 -25.86 -26.26 4.54
CA ILE A 4 -26.34 -25.64 3.31
C ILE A 4 -25.39 -24.50 2.96
N GLY A 5 -24.80 -24.55 1.75
CA GLY A 5 -23.82 -23.56 1.33
C GLY A 5 -23.57 -23.59 -0.17
N VAL A 6 -22.67 -22.72 -0.62
CA VAL A 6 -22.16 -22.68 -1.99
C VAL A 6 -20.86 -23.49 -2.08
N VAL A 7 -20.70 -24.25 -3.15
CA VAL A 7 -19.45 -24.94 -3.50
C VAL A 7 -18.49 -23.90 -4.08
N GLU A 8 -17.49 -23.48 -3.28
CA GLU A 8 -16.50 -22.51 -3.72
C GLU A 8 -15.45 -23.14 -4.64
N LYS A 9 -15.03 -24.38 -4.32
CA LYS A 9 -13.99 -25.09 -5.05
C LYS A 9 -14.16 -26.60 -4.97
N ILE A 10 -13.68 -27.30 -6.00
CA ILE A 10 -13.65 -28.77 -6.04
C ILE A 10 -12.22 -29.21 -6.39
N ILE A 11 -11.62 -30.00 -5.51
CA ILE A 11 -10.26 -30.51 -5.65
C ILE A 11 -10.30 -32.03 -5.77
N GLN A 12 -9.85 -32.56 -6.90
CA GLN A 12 -9.66 -33.99 -7.04
C GLN A 12 -8.27 -34.38 -6.54
N THR A 13 -8.22 -35.18 -5.50
CA THR A 13 -6.97 -35.74 -4.96
C THR A 13 -6.72 -37.16 -5.51
N GLY A 14 -5.59 -37.75 -5.16
CA GLY A 14 -5.35 -39.18 -5.42
C GLY A 14 -6.25 -40.10 -4.59
N GLY A 15 -6.95 -39.56 -3.59
CA GLY A 15 -7.92 -40.21 -2.74
C GLY A 15 -9.34 -39.64 -2.93
N PRO A 16 -9.89 -38.96 -1.91
CA PRO A 16 -11.23 -38.35 -1.99
C PRO A 16 -11.29 -37.13 -2.91
N THR A 17 -12.49 -36.82 -3.37
CA THR A 17 -12.80 -35.47 -3.92
C THR A 17 -13.11 -34.56 -2.75
N VAL A 18 -12.46 -33.41 -2.70
CA VAL A 18 -12.67 -32.36 -1.67
C VAL A 18 -13.52 -31.25 -2.23
N PHE A 19 -14.59 -30.90 -1.51
CA PHE A 19 -15.51 -29.79 -1.82
C PHE A 19 -15.35 -28.71 -0.75
N GLU A 20 -14.89 -27.53 -1.12
CA GLU A 20 -14.84 -26.35 -0.24
C GLU A 20 -16.22 -25.68 -0.24
N ILE A 21 -16.88 -25.69 0.91
CA ILE A 21 -18.26 -25.15 1.05
C ILE A 21 -18.25 -23.93 1.94
N ASN A 22 -18.94 -22.88 1.49
CA ASN A 22 -19.18 -21.64 2.25
C ASN A 22 -20.68 -21.50 2.56
N ASP A 23 -21.02 -21.36 3.85
CA ASP A 23 -22.41 -21.15 4.31
C ASP A 23 -22.69 -19.71 4.78
N GLY A 24 -21.71 -18.81 4.58
CA GLY A 24 -21.73 -17.42 5.07
C GLY A 24 -21.21 -17.27 6.50
N THR A 25 -20.91 -18.37 7.20
CA THR A 25 -20.28 -18.33 8.53
C THR A 25 -18.79 -18.71 8.48
N GLY A 26 -18.38 -19.48 7.48
CA GLY A 26 -17.00 -19.92 7.25
C GLY A 26 -16.92 -20.86 6.05
N ASN A 27 -15.70 -21.31 5.78
CA ASN A 27 -15.43 -22.36 4.81
C ASN A 27 -15.23 -23.68 5.54
N LEU A 28 -15.71 -24.77 4.94
CA LEU A 28 -15.53 -26.14 5.45
C LEU A 28 -15.21 -27.06 4.29
N SER A 29 -14.13 -27.85 4.43
CA SER A 29 -13.77 -28.90 3.48
C SER A 29 -14.63 -30.14 3.69
N LEU A 30 -15.33 -30.58 2.65
CA LEU A 30 -16.12 -31.80 2.66
C LEU A 30 -15.46 -32.82 1.75
N LYS A 31 -15.30 -34.06 2.25
CA LYS A 31 -14.72 -35.18 1.52
C LYS A 31 -15.81 -36.11 0.97
N GLY A 32 -15.77 -36.39 -0.32
CA GLY A 32 -16.55 -37.42 -0.98
C GLY A 32 -15.61 -38.49 -1.51
N PHE A 33 -15.90 -39.78 -1.21
CA PHE A 33 -15.05 -40.87 -1.65
C PHE A 33 -15.88 -41.97 -2.34
N ILE A 34 -15.42 -42.39 -3.52
CA ILE A 34 -15.97 -43.52 -4.27
C ILE A 34 -14.87 -44.56 -4.46
N ALA A 35 -13.77 -44.17 -5.11
CA ALA A 35 -12.57 -44.96 -5.30
C ALA A 35 -11.36 -44.02 -5.47
N PRO A 36 -10.11 -44.46 -5.23
CA PRO A 36 -8.92 -43.63 -5.40
C PRO A 36 -8.86 -43.01 -6.79
N GLY A 37 -8.68 -41.67 -6.84
CA GLY A 37 -8.60 -40.92 -8.06
C GLY A 37 -9.90 -40.75 -8.85
N GLN A 38 -11.02 -41.31 -8.36
CA GLN A 38 -12.33 -41.17 -9.00
C GLN A 38 -13.10 -40.01 -8.37
N ARG A 39 -13.62 -39.11 -9.23
CA ARG A 39 -14.41 -37.96 -8.77
C ARG A 39 -15.75 -38.44 -8.16
N ALA A 40 -15.95 -38.08 -6.90
CA ALA A 40 -17.25 -38.23 -6.24
C ALA A 40 -18.19 -37.11 -6.66
N TYR A 41 -19.48 -37.42 -6.78
CA TYR A 41 -20.55 -36.47 -7.11
C TYR A 41 -20.25 -35.59 -8.35
N PRO A 42 -20.03 -36.20 -9.54
CA PRO A 42 -19.63 -35.45 -10.76
C PRO A 42 -20.69 -34.46 -11.24
N GLU A 43 -21.93 -34.61 -10.79
CA GLU A 43 -23.05 -33.67 -11.06
C GLU A 43 -22.95 -32.36 -10.31
N ILE A 44 -22.13 -32.29 -9.26
CA ILE A 44 -21.89 -31.05 -8.48
C ILE A 44 -20.74 -30.26 -9.12
N GLN A 45 -20.98 -28.97 -9.37
CA GLN A 45 -19.99 -28.05 -9.96
C GLN A 45 -19.68 -26.89 -8.98
N GLU A 46 -18.56 -26.21 -9.22
CA GLU A 46 -18.22 -24.99 -8.50
C GLU A 46 -19.27 -23.89 -8.78
N GLY A 47 -19.59 -23.10 -7.74
CA GLY A 47 -20.64 -22.09 -7.78
C GLY A 47 -22.06 -22.64 -7.53
N GLU A 48 -22.22 -23.96 -7.37
CA GLU A 48 -23.52 -24.55 -7.08
C GLU A 48 -23.86 -24.50 -5.60
N TYR A 49 -25.15 -24.38 -5.31
CA TYR A 49 -25.68 -24.38 -3.94
C TYR A 49 -26.18 -25.78 -3.61
N ILE A 50 -25.73 -26.30 -2.48
CA ILE A 50 -25.99 -27.66 -2.07
C ILE A 50 -26.55 -27.74 -0.63
N LYS A 51 -27.20 -28.87 -0.33
CA LYS A 51 -27.37 -29.35 1.04
C LYS A 51 -26.57 -30.63 1.17
N ALA A 52 -25.61 -30.64 2.09
CA ALA A 52 -24.84 -31.85 2.44
C ALA A 52 -25.20 -32.32 3.83
N ILE A 53 -25.30 -33.67 3.99
CA ILE A 53 -25.36 -34.35 5.29
C ILE A 53 -23.97 -34.92 5.51
N VAL A 54 -23.28 -34.50 6.58
CA VAL A 54 -21.87 -34.84 6.80
C VAL A 54 -21.64 -35.33 8.23
N THR A 55 -20.62 -36.19 8.38
CA THR A 55 -19.99 -36.49 9.66
C THR A 55 -18.76 -35.61 9.80
N LEU A 56 -18.65 -34.89 10.91
CA LEU A 56 -17.49 -34.00 11.16
C LEU A 56 -16.38 -34.81 11.83
N GLU A 57 -15.16 -34.63 11.36
CA GLU A 57 -13.95 -35.21 11.89
C GLU A 57 -12.85 -34.15 12.00
N GLU A 58 -11.91 -34.39 12.92
CA GLU A 58 -10.70 -33.57 13.03
C GLU A 58 -9.53 -34.31 12.37
N PHE A 59 -8.89 -33.68 11.40
CA PHE A 59 -7.72 -34.24 10.73
C PHE A 59 -6.60 -33.16 10.66
N ASN A 60 -5.44 -33.50 11.22
CA ASN A 60 -4.28 -32.61 11.32
C ASN A 60 -4.58 -31.23 11.97
N GLY A 61 -5.50 -31.19 12.94
CA GLY A 61 -5.90 -29.95 13.61
C GLY A 61 -6.92 -29.10 12.84
N GLU A 62 -7.42 -29.60 11.70
CA GLU A 62 -8.47 -28.96 10.90
C GLU A 62 -9.77 -29.77 10.99
N ILE A 63 -10.93 -29.10 11.01
CA ILE A 63 -12.24 -29.74 10.98
C ILE A 63 -12.63 -30.02 9.54
N GLU A 64 -12.92 -31.24 9.20
CA GLU A 64 -13.38 -31.67 7.88
C GLU A 64 -14.72 -32.44 8.00
N GLY A 65 -15.45 -32.55 6.90
CA GLY A 65 -16.71 -33.30 6.88
C GLY A 65 -16.69 -34.41 5.85
N ASP A 66 -16.98 -35.66 6.28
CA ASP A 66 -17.25 -36.73 5.35
C ASP A 66 -18.70 -36.72 4.86
N ILE A 67 -18.88 -36.64 3.53
CA ILE A 67 -20.19 -36.53 2.88
C ILE A 67 -20.91 -37.90 2.96
N GLN A 68 -22.04 -37.91 3.66
CA GLN A 68 -22.96 -39.07 3.68
C GLN A 68 -23.99 -38.95 2.55
N ARG A 69 -24.50 -37.74 2.30
CA ARG A 69 -25.42 -37.40 1.21
C ARG A 69 -25.23 -35.97 0.79
N ILE A 70 -25.38 -35.69 -0.53
CA ILE A 70 -25.33 -34.34 -1.09
C ILE A 70 -26.52 -34.15 -2.04
N PHE A 71 -27.11 -32.95 -2.00
CA PHE A 71 -28.26 -32.62 -2.80
C PHE A 71 -28.03 -31.22 -3.42
N LYS A 72 -28.17 -31.14 -4.73
CA LYS A 72 -28.17 -29.86 -5.46
C LYS A 72 -29.46 -29.11 -5.18
N LYS A 73 -29.37 -27.80 -5.01
CA LYS A 73 -30.53 -26.93 -4.80
C LYS A 73 -31.11 -26.45 -6.14
N SER A 74 -32.43 -26.26 -6.19
CA SER A 74 -33.09 -25.67 -7.36
C SER A 74 -32.70 -24.21 -7.56
N ASP A 75 -32.92 -23.67 -8.75
CA ASP A 75 -32.57 -22.26 -9.05
C ASP A 75 -33.33 -21.26 -8.16
N GLU A 76 -34.55 -21.55 -7.78
CA GLU A 76 -35.33 -20.72 -6.84
C GLU A 76 -34.71 -20.73 -5.44
N GLU A 77 -34.36 -21.93 -4.93
CA GLU A 77 -33.69 -22.08 -3.64
C GLU A 77 -32.31 -21.42 -3.64
N LYS A 78 -31.57 -21.51 -4.75
CA LYS A 78 -30.26 -20.90 -4.96
C LYS A 78 -30.31 -19.38 -4.75
N ILE A 79 -31.29 -18.68 -5.33
CA ILE A 79 -31.46 -17.23 -5.18
C ILE A 79 -31.65 -16.86 -3.70
N LYS A 80 -32.49 -17.62 -3.00
CA LYS A 80 -32.78 -17.40 -1.57
C LYS A 80 -31.52 -17.64 -0.72
N ILE A 81 -30.86 -18.77 -0.90
CA ILE A 81 -29.66 -19.15 -0.13
C ILE A 81 -28.52 -18.13 -0.38
N LYS A 82 -28.31 -17.72 -1.63
CA LYS A 82 -27.35 -16.68 -2.00
C LYS A 82 -27.58 -15.40 -1.21
N LYS A 83 -28.80 -14.91 -1.19
CA LYS A 83 -29.17 -13.70 -0.45
C LYS A 83 -28.96 -13.84 1.06
N GLU A 84 -29.26 -15.03 1.61
CA GLU A 84 -29.03 -15.34 3.04
C GLU A 84 -27.53 -15.36 3.38
N ILE A 85 -26.69 -16.01 2.53
CA ILE A 85 -25.23 -16.05 2.71
C ILE A 85 -24.64 -14.63 2.62
N GLU A 86 -25.00 -13.89 1.59
CA GLU A 86 -24.54 -12.49 1.44
C GLU A 86 -24.98 -11.59 2.59
N GLY A 87 -26.21 -11.78 3.08
CA GLY A 87 -26.73 -11.07 4.26
C GLY A 87 -25.92 -11.37 5.53
N ARG A 88 -25.64 -12.66 5.79
CA ARG A 88 -24.81 -13.09 6.93
C ARG A 88 -23.39 -12.54 6.83
N GLN A 89 -22.78 -12.60 5.65
CA GLN A 89 -21.43 -12.09 5.44
C GLN A 89 -21.37 -10.57 5.67
N ARG A 90 -22.36 -9.80 5.16
CA ARG A 90 -22.43 -8.35 5.42
C ARG A 90 -22.62 -8.02 6.89
N GLU A 91 -23.47 -8.75 7.59
CA GLU A 91 -23.69 -8.54 9.03
C GLU A 91 -22.43 -8.82 9.85
N ARG A 92 -21.72 -9.89 9.53
CA ARG A 92 -20.43 -10.26 10.17
C ARG A 92 -19.28 -9.32 9.80
N ALA A 93 -19.35 -8.70 8.62
CA ALA A 93 -18.35 -7.74 8.18
C ALA A 93 -18.47 -6.38 8.89
N LYS A 94 -19.63 -6.05 9.42
CA LYS A 94 -19.87 -4.76 10.13
C LYS A 94 -18.81 -4.52 11.19
N VAL A 95 -18.33 -3.31 11.21
CA VAL A 95 -17.31 -2.84 12.14
C VAL A 95 -17.97 -2.07 13.29
N THR A 96 -17.61 -2.42 14.51
CA THR A 96 -17.94 -1.59 15.66
C THR A 96 -17.02 -0.37 15.66
N PRO A 97 -17.57 0.86 15.68
CA PRO A 97 -16.74 2.05 15.71
C PRO A 97 -15.79 2.09 16.91
N LEU A 98 -14.50 2.26 16.65
CA LEU A 98 -13.47 2.42 17.67
C LEU A 98 -13.10 3.89 17.86
N ASN A 99 -12.42 4.18 18.97
CA ASN A 99 -11.68 5.41 19.12
C ASN A 99 -10.32 5.28 18.47
N PHE A 100 -9.87 6.35 17.83
CA PHE A 100 -8.50 6.42 17.30
C PHE A 100 -7.47 6.40 18.43
N LEU A 101 -6.24 5.97 18.16
CA LEU A 101 -5.11 6.03 19.11
C LEU A 101 -4.85 7.47 19.53
N VAL A 102 -4.94 8.37 18.57
CA VAL A 102 -4.82 9.81 18.79
C VAL A 102 -6.07 10.50 18.24
N ASN A 103 -6.70 11.35 19.06
CA ASN A 103 -7.85 12.15 18.64
C ASN A 103 -7.36 13.31 17.74
N ASP A 104 -7.12 12.98 16.47
CA ASP A 104 -6.74 13.95 15.45
C ASP A 104 -8.00 14.43 14.68
N PRO A 105 -8.17 15.73 14.43
CA PRO A 105 -9.30 16.27 13.68
C PRO A 105 -9.51 15.65 12.30
N ILE A 106 -8.42 15.34 11.59
CA ILE A 106 -8.47 14.71 10.26
C ILE A 106 -9.10 13.33 10.36
N LEU A 107 -8.62 12.51 11.29
CA LEU A 107 -9.15 11.16 11.52
C LEU A 107 -10.62 11.17 11.91
N ILE A 108 -11.02 12.13 12.77
CA ILE A 108 -12.42 12.28 13.20
C ILE A 108 -13.34 12.58 11.99
N LYS A 109 -12.93 13.47 11.09
CA LYS A 109 -13.67 13.80 9.87
C LYS A 109 -13.76 12.60 8.91
N LEU A 110 -12.71 11.78 8.83
CA LEU A 110 -12.64 10.60 7.98
C LEU A 110 -13.29 9.34 8.57
N LYS A 111 -13.77 9.36 9.83
CA LYS A 111 -14.20 8.16 10.58
C LYS A 111 -15.19 7.27 9.83
N ASN A 112 -16.17 7.84 9.14
CA ASN A 112 -17.13 7.04 8.38
C ASN A 112 -16.48 6.30 7.20
N LYS A 113 -15.49 6.92 6.54
CA LYS A 113 -14.71 6.28 5.48
C LYS A 113 -13.88 5.11 6.01
N PHE A 114 -13.31 5.24 7.22
CA PHE A 114 -12.63 4.11 7.90
C PHE A 114 -13.57 2.94 8.17
N ILE A 115 -14.78 3.22 8.68
CA ILE A 115 -15.78 2.18 8.95
C ILE A 115 -16.18 1.47 7.65
N ASN A 116 -16.41 2.22 6.58
CA ASN A 116 -16.78 1.67 5.28
C ASN A 116 -15.66 0.82 4.70
N ALA A 117 -14.43 1.35 4.62
CA ALA A 117 -13.27 0.62 4.11
C ALA A 117 -13.00 -0.66 4.90
N ALA A 118 -13.01 -0.60 6.23
CA ALA A 118 -12.83 -1.77 7.09
C ALA A 118 -13.92 -2.82 6.88
N THR A 119 -15.19 -2.37 6.73
CA THR A 119 -16.31 -3.27 6.44
C THR A 119 -16.13 -3.99 5.11
N GLU A 120 -15.72 -3.28 4.06
CA GLU A 120 -15.50 -3.88 2.73
C GLU A 120 -14.28 -4.83 2.70
N ILE A 121 -13.21 -4.50 3.44
CA ILE A 121 -12.05 -5.40 3.61
C ILE A 121 -12.49 -6.71 4.31
N ARG A 122 -13.21 -6.60 5.44
CA ARG A 122 -13.75 -7.77 6.15
C ARG A 122 -14.70 -8.58 5.29
N LEU A 123 -15.56 -7.91 4.51
CA LEU A 123 -16.48 -8.56 3.58
C LEU A 123 -15.73 -9.33 2.50
N ALA A 124 -14.66 -8.77 1.94
CA ALA A 124 -13.82 -9.44 0.96
C ALA A 124 -13.20 -10.73 1.54
N ILE A 125 -12.68 -10.67 2.78
CA ILE A 125 -12.15 -11.85 3.48
C ILE A 125 -13.23 -12.91 3.69
N LEU A 126 -14.41 -12.53 4.20
CA LEU A 126 -15.53 -13.45 4.43
C LEU A 126 -16.05 -14.08 3.12
N GLN A 127 -15.92 -13.36 2.02
CA GLN A 127 -16.26 -13.85 0.69
C GLN A 127 -15.16 -14.72 0.06
N GLY A 128 -14.02 -14.91 0.71
CA GLY A 128 -12.88 -15.66 0.16
C GLY A 128 -12.27 -15.00 -1.07
N LYS A 129 -12.30 -13.66 -1.14
CA LYS A 129 -11.61 -12.91 -2.18
C LYS A 129 -10.15 -12.71 -1.80
N PRO A 130 -9.21 -12.91 -2.74
CA PRO A 130 -7.83 -12.49 -2.52
C PRO A 130 -7.73 -11.00 -2.25
N ILE A 131 -6.76 -10.59 -1.45
CA ILE A 131 -6.46 -9.19 -1.17
C ILE A 131 -5.06 -8.90 -1.67
N ILE A 132 -4.93 -7.84 -2.45
CA ILE A 132 -3.65 -7.32 -2.93
C ILE A 132 -3.47 -5.92 -2.34
N ILE A 133 -2.33 -5.69 -1.66
CA ILE A 133 -1.93 -4.35 -1.21
C ILE A 133 -0.81 -3.86 -2.11
N ARG A 134 -1.05 -2.74 -2.79
CA ARG A 134 -0.05 -1.98 -3.53
C ARG A 134 0.29 -0.72 -2.77
N HIS A 135 1.59 -0.42 -2.64
CA HIS A 135 2.06 0.70 -1.83
C HIS A 135 3.23 1.43 -2.46
N HIS A 136 3.43 2.67 -2.08
CA HIS A 136 4.64 3.41 -2.43
C HIS A 136 5.88 2.73 -1.84
N CYS A 137 7.02 2.87 -2.54
CA CYS A 137 8.27 2.17 -2.16
C CYS A 137 9.16 3.05 -1.27
N ASP A 138 8.62 3.51 -0.13
CA ASP A 138 9.32 4.26 0.91
C ASP A 138 8.84 3.84 2.30
N THR A 139 9.30 4.52 3.35
CA THR A 139 8.99 4.11 4.73
C THR A 139 7.50 4.28 5.05
N ASP A 140 6.83 5.32 4.55
CA ASP A 140 5.40 5.53 4.81
C ASP A 140 4.55 4.46 4.12
N GLY A 141 4.81 4.19 2.83
CA GLY A 141 4.10 3.15 2.07
C GLY A 141 4.31 1.75 2.65
N TYR A 142 5.54 1.40 3.06
CA TYR A 142 5.80 0.12 3.74
C TYR A 142 5.09 0.05 5.09
N SER A 143 5.07 1.13 5.87
CA SER A 143 4.38 1.22 7.15
C SER A 143 2.87 1.04 6.99
N ALA A 144 2.27 1.72 6.03
CA ALA A 144 0.86 1.62 5.69
C ALA A 144 0.46 0.18 5.30
N ALA A 145 1.22 -0.41 4.39
CA ALA A 145 0.95 -1.76 3.89
C ALA A 145 1.15 -2.83 4.97
N PHE A 146 2.20 -2.72 5.79
CA PHE A 146 2.48 -3.65 6.87
C PHE A 146 1.43 -3.61 7.97
N ALA A 147 0.95 -2.43 8.36
CA ALA A 147 -0.12 -2.30 9.35
C ALA A 147 -1.40 -3.04 8.91
N LEU A 148 -1.80 -2.89 7.65
CA LEU A 148 -2.95 -3.60 7.09
C LEU A 148 -2.70 -5.11 6.97
N GLU A 149 -1.51 -5.53 6.54
CA GLU A 149 -1.11 -6.95 6.49
C GLU A 149 -1.29 -7.62 7.85
N ARG A 150 -0.80 -6.98 8.93
CA ARG A 150 -0.93 -7.48 10.31
C ARG A 150 -2.39 -7.67 10.74
N ALA A 151 -3.29 -6.81 10.32
CA ALA A 151 -4.71 -6.92 10.63
C ALA A 151 -5.41 -8.00 9.77
N ILE A 152 -5.04 -8.13 8.50
CA ILE A 152 -5.74 -8.96 7.51
C ILE A 152 -5.35 -10.43 7.61
N LEU A 153 -4.05 -10.75 7.76
CA LEU A 153 -3.58 -12.14 7.73
C LEU A 153 -4.22 -13.07 8.77
N PRO A 154 -4.39 -12.67 10.06
CA PRO A 154 -5.08 -13.51 11.03
C PRO A 154 -6.54 -13.79 10.66
N LEU A 155 -7.22 -12.81 10.04
CA LEU A 155 -8.61 -12.98 9.60
C LEU A 155 -8.71 -13.94 8.41
N ILE A 156 -7.76 -13.89 7.46
CA ILE A 156 -7.68 -14.85 6.35
C ILE A 156 -7.44 -16.25 6.87
N LYS A 157 -6.46 -16.45 7.77
CA LYS A 157 -6.20 -17.74 8.40
C LYS A 157 -7.44 -18.31 9.09
N LYS A 158 -8.12 -17.47 9.87
CA LYS A 158 -9.36 -17.85 10.57
C LYS A 158 -10.50 -18.19 9.60
N GLN A 159 -10.65 -17.42 8.50
CA GLN A 159 -11.71 -17.65 7.52
C GLN A 159 -11.54 -18.96 6.77
N HIS A 160 -10.30 -19.31 6.40
CA HIS A 160 -9.99 -20.49 5.61
C HIS A 160 -9.57 -21.70 6.44
N MET A 161 -9.47 -21.56 7.78
CA MET A 161 -9.00 -22.59 8.70
C MET A 161 -7.67 -23.24 8.27
N SER A 162 -6.77 -22.45 7.65
CA SER A 162 -5.52 -22.92 7.07
C SER A 162 -4.37 -21.94 7.28
N GLU A 163 -3.24 -22.46 7.76
CA GLU A 163 -1.98 -21.70 7.90
C GLU A 163 -1.36 -21.32 6.54
N LYS A 164 -1.75 -21.98 5.46
CA LYS A 164 -1.30 -21.70 4.09
C LYS A 164 -2.13 -20.62 3.39
N ALA A 165 -3.32 -20.33 3.89
CA ALA A 165 -4.23 -19.35 3.26
C ALA A 165 -3.60 -17.97 2.98
N PRO A 166 -2.69 -17.42 3.82
CA PRO A 166 -1.99 -16.18 3.48
C PRO A 166 -1.24 -16.20 2.15
N TRP A 167 -0.68 -17.33 1.74
CA TRP A 167 0.04 -17.46 0.47
C TRP A 167 -0.89 -17.53 -0.75
N GLU A 168 -2.14 -17.90 -0.53
CA GLU A 168 -3.14 -18.08 -1.58
C GLU A 168 -4.03 -16.85 -1.73
N PHE A 169 -4.35 -16.19 -0.62
CA PHE A 169 -5.35 -15.13 -0.54
C PHE A 169 -4.80 -13.73 -0.21
N PHE A 170 -3.48 -13.59 -0.09
CA PHE A 170 -2.88 -12.29 0.21
C PHE A 170 -1.58 -12.06 -0.55
N MET A 171 -1.43 -10.85 -1.07
CA MET A 171 -0.19 -10.35 -1.66
C MET A 171 0.03 -8.90 -1.22
N ARG A 172 1.27 -8.55 -0.91
CA ARG A 172 1.73 -7.18 -0.71
C ARG A 172 2.93 -6.95 -1.62
N ALA A 173 2.94 -5.84 -2.34
CA ALA A 173 4.06 -5.47 -3.20
C ALA A 173 4.13 -3.96 -3.41
N PRO A 174 5.34 -3.38 -3.48
CA PRO A 174 5.50 -1.99 -3.86
C PRO A 174 5.05 -1.76 -5.31
N SER A 175 4.54 -0.57 -5.59
CA SER A 175 4.32 -0.09 -6.95
C SER A 175 5.66 0.13 -7.66
N MET A 176 5.69 0.00 -8.97
CA MET A 176 6.91 0.17 -9.77
C MET A 176 7.40 1.61 -9.80
N SER A 177 6.50 2.55 -9.70
CA SER A 177 6.73 4.00 -9.62
C SER A 177 6.05 4.57 -8.38
N PRO A 178 6.15 5.89 -8.13
CA PRO A 178 5.37 6.55 -7.07
C PRO A 178 3.85 6.51 -7.26
N TYR A 179 3.35 5.87 -8.31
CA TYR A 179 1.94 5.74 -8.65
C TYR A 179 1.59 4.27 -8.86
N TYR A 180 0.30 3.94 -8.72
CA TYR A 180 -0.24 2.68 -9.23
C TYR A 180 -0.47 2.82 -10.73
N GLU A 181 0.49 2.37 -11.53
CA GLU A 181 0.48 2.51 -12.98
C GLU A 181 -0.24 1.34 -13.67
N ILE A 182 -0.52 1.52 -14.97
CA ILE A 182 -1.18 0.48 -15.76
C ILE A 182 -0.39 -0.83 -15.80
N ASP A 183 0.94 -0.77 -15.74
CA ASP A 183 1.81 -1.93 -15.68
C ASP A 183 1.63 -2.75 -14.40
N ASP A 184 1.42 -2.08 -13.25
CA ASP A 184 1.08 -2.74 -11.98
C ASP A 184 -0.27 -3.42 -12.09
N SER A 185 -1.27 -2.72 -12.62
CA SER A 185 -2.62 -3.24 -12.81
C SER A 185 -2.66 -4.45 -13.74
N ILE A 186 -1.96 -4.42 -14.87
CA ILE A 186 -1.85 -5.56 -15.80
C ILE A 186 -1.22 -6.77 -15.11
N ARG A 187 -0.15 -6.56 -14.32
CA ARG A 187 0.53 -7.65 -13.59
C ARG A 187 -0.36 -8.25 -12.52
N ASP A 188 -1.08 -7.41 -11.75
CA ASP A 188 -2.02 -7.85 -10.74
C ASP A 188 -3.15 -8.65 -11.35
N THR A 189 -3.76 -8.15 -12.41
CA THR A 189 -4.82 -8.83 -13.16
C THR A 189 -4.33 -10.16 -13.74
N ALA A 190 -3.17 -10.18 -14.41
CA ALA A 190 -2.62 -11.41 -15.00
C ALA A 190 -2.29 -12.46 -13.92
N SER A 191 -1.70 -12.03 -12.80
CA SER A 191 -1.43 -12.91 -11.67
C SER A 191 -2.71 -13.43 -11.04
N SER A 192 -3.71 -12.57 -10.87
CA SER A 192 -5.01 -12.93 -10.30
C SER A 192 -5.76 -13.92 -11.17
N LEU A 193 -5.84 -13.71 -12.48
CA LEU A 193 -6.46 -14.64 -13.42
C LEU A 193 -5.78 -16.02 -13.40
N ARG A 194 -4.45 -16.06 -13.29
CA ARG A 194 -3.71 -17.31 -13.13
C ARG A 194 -4.03 -17.99 -11.80
N ASN A 195 -4.20 -17.23 -10.72
CA ASN A 195 -4.49 -17.74 -9.39
C ASN A 195 -5.95 -18.11 -9.20
N VAL A 196 -6.90 -17.44 -9.88
CA VAL A 196 -8.31 -17.81 -9.94
C VAL A 196 -8.47 -19.26 -10.38
N ALA A 197 -7.69 -19.71 -11.35
CA ALA A 197 -7.72 -21.10 -11.80
C ALA A 197 -7.17 -22.11 -10.78
N LYS A 198 -6.45 -21.65 -9.74
CA LYS A 198 -5.77 -22.52 -8.75
C LYS A 198 -6.37 -22.47 -7.35
N PHE A 199 -6.70 -21.27 -6.86
CA PHE A 199 -6.97 -21.06 -5.44
C PHE A 199 -8.34 -20.43 -5.16
N SER A 200 -8.83 -19.53 -6.01
CA SER A 200 -10.09 -18.82 -5.78
C SER A 200 -10.77 -18.49 -7.10
N ASN A 201 -12.08 -18.66 -7.16
CA ASN A 201 -12.91 -18.29 -8.33
C ASN A 201 -13.26 -16.79 -8.37
N LYS A 202 -12.58 -15.96 -7.57
CA LYS A 202 -12.95 -14.55 -7.37
C LYS A 202 -11.78 -13.63 -7.67
N MET A 203 -12.06 -12.54 -8.36
CA MET A 203 -11.09 -11.47 -8.57
C MET A 203 -10.84 -10.72 -7.26
N PRO A 204 -9.62 -10.18 -7.06
CA PRO A 204 -9.19 -9.61 -5.79
C PRO A 204 -9.89 -8.29 -5.43
N LEU A 205 -9.79 -7.96 -4.14
CA LEU A 205 -9.85 -6.59 -3.66
C LEU A 205 -8.41 -6.03 -3.67
N ILE A 206 -8.18 -4.97 -4.43
CA ILE A 206 -6.89 -4.25 -4.47
C ILE A 206 -6.98 -3.04 -3.55
N ILE A 207 -6.05 -2.93 -2.62
CA ILE A 207 -5.92 -1.81 -1.69
C ILE A 207 -4.65 -1.05 -2.08
N ILE A 208 -4.83 0.17 -2.58
CA ILE A 208 -3.74 1.05 -2.97
C ILE A 208 -3.48 1.99 -1.80
N VAL A 209 -2.24 2.00 -1.27
CA VAL A 209 -1.87 2.82 -0.11
C VAL A 209 -0.68 3.70 -0.41
N ASP A 210 -0.70 4.91 0.15
CA ASP A 210 0.34 5.93 -0.03
C ASP A 210 0.57 6.31 -1.50
N ASN A 211 -0.44 6.16 -2.28
CA ASN A 211 -0.63 6.64 -3.65
C ASN A 211 -2.08 6.32 -4.09
N GLY A 212 -2.44 6.62 -5.32
CA GLY A 212 -3.73 6.23 -5.88
C GLY A 212 -4.72 7.37 -6.08
N SER A 213 -4.51 8.55 -5.47
CA SER A 213 -5.45 9.68 -5.57
C SER A 213 -5.28 10.53 -6.84
N ALA A 214 -4.12 10.49 -7.49
CA ALA A 214 -3.84 11.29 -8.68
C ALA A 214 -4.52 10.73 -9.94
N GLU A 215 -4.80 11.61 -10.93
CA GLU A 215 -5.38 11.23 -12.22
C GLU A 215 -4.57 10.14 -12.94
N ALA A 216 -3.24 10.13 -12.78
CA ALA A 216 -2.35 9.13 -13.35
C ALA A 216 -2.72 7.68 -12.97
N ASN A 217 -3.40 7.49 -11.85
CA ASN A 217 -3.84 6.15 -11.39
C ASN A 217 -5.17 5.68 -12.03
N LEU A 218 -5.93 6.62 -12.61
CA LEU A 218 -7.29 6.35 -13.09
C LEU A 218 -7.36 5.23 -14.13
N MET A 219 -6.43 5.25 -15.11
CA MET A 219 -6.44 4.24 -16.18
C MET A 219 -6.11 2.84 -15.63
N ALA A 220 -5.20 2.74 -14.68
CA ALA A 220 -4.86 1.48 -14.02
C ALA A 220 -6.06 0.90 -13.26
N ILE A 221 -6.77 1.73 -12.49
CA ILE A 221 -7.98 1.33 -11.77
C ILE A 221 -9.08 0.88 -12.75
N LYS A 222 -9.33 1.64 -13.82
CA LYS A 222 -10.32 1.27 -14.84
C LYS A 222 -9.98 -0.04 -15.54
N GLN A 223 -8.70 -0.27 -15.85
CA GLN A 223 -8.23 -1.52 -16.45
C GLN A 223 -8.59 -2.73 -15.58
N GLY A 224 -8.25 -2.69 -14.27
CA GLY A 224 -8.57 -3.79 -13.34
C GLY A 224 -10.08 -4.01 -13.18
N LYS A 225 -10.88 -2.94 -13.15
CA LYS A 225 -12.34 -3.02 -13.08
C LYS A 225 -12.97 -3.77 -14.26
N VAL A 226 -12.39 -3.69 -15.47
CA VAL A 226 -12.85 -4.47 -16.64
C VAL A 226 -12.82 -5.98 -16.35
N HIS A 227 -11.86 -6.43 -15.53
CA HIS A 227 -11.71 -7.82 -15.13
C HIS A 227 -12.44 -8.18 -13.81
N GLY A 228 -13.20 -7.25 -13.25
CA GLY A 228 -13.99 -7.46 -12.03
C GLY A 228 -13.22 -7.24 -10.72
N GLU A 229 -12.02 -6.67 -10.77
CA GLU A 229 -11.30 -6.22 -9.60
C GLU A 229 -12.03 -5.06 -8.92
N LYS A 230 -11.86 -4.97 -7.61
CA LYS A 230 -12.41 -3.89 -6.80
C LYS A 230 -11.28 -3.16 -6.10
N PHE A 231 -11.45 -1.86 -5.87
CA PHE A 231 -10.38 -1.01 -5.36
C PHE A 231 -10.80 -0.25 -4.12
N ILE A 232 -9.87 -0.08 -3.19
CA ILE A 232 -9.89 0.89 -2.09
C ILE A 232 -8.60 1.70 -2.20
N VAL A 233 -8.69 3.02 -2.07
CA VAL A 233 -7.54 3.93 -2.07
C VAL A 233 -7.41 4.60 -0.72
N ILE A 234 -6.19 4.58 -0.15
CA ILE A 234 -5.84 5.24 1.11
C ILE A 234 -4.56 6.02 0.88
N ASP A 235 -4.70 7.32 0.77
CA ASP A 235 -3.62 8.20 0.34
C ASP A 235 -3.67 9.53 1.10
N HIS A 236 -2.60 10.29 1.07
CA HIS A 236 -2.52 11.62 1.66
C HIS A 236 -1.93 12.66 0.70
N HIS A 237 -1.54 12.22 -0.50
CA HIS A 237 -1.01 13.12 -1.52
C HIS A 237 -2.09 14.04 -2.09
N GLN A 238 -1.66 15.24 -2.48
CA GLN A 238 -2.52 16.23 -3.13
C GLN A 238 -2.85 15.80 -4.56
N TYR A 239 -4.06 16.11 -4.98
CA TYR A 239 -4.54 15.96 -6.36
C TYR A 239 -5.33 17.22 -6.76
N ASP A 240 -5.33 17.54 -8.05
CA ASP A 240 -5.99 18.76 -8.55
C ASP A 240 -7.51 18.59 -8.61
N LYS A 241 -7.97 17.44 -9.11
CA LYS A 241 -9.38 17.07 -9.22
C LYS A 241 -9.58 15.63 -8.84
N ASP A 242 -10.67 15.36 -8.13
CA ASP A 242 -11.04 13.99 -7.77
C ASP A 242 -11.63 13.25 -8.98
N PHE A 243 -10.85 12.35 -9.54
CA PHE A 243 -11.26 11.40 -10.57
C PHE A 243 -11.40 9.97 -10.04
N ILE A 244 -11.07 9.75 -8.76
CA ILE A 244 -10.87 8.41 -8.20
C ILE A 244 -12.07 7.97 -7.37
N SER A 245 -12.68 8.85 -6.59
CA SER A 245 -13.74 8.46 -5.64
C SER A 245 -14.91 7.73 -6.28
N ASP A 246 -15.31 8.09 -7.50
CA ASP A 246 -16.41 7.43 -8.22
C ASP A 246 -16.01 6.07 -8.84
N GLU A 247 -14.72 5.77 -8.86
CA GLU A 247 -14.20 4.55 -9.50
C GLU A 247 -13.87 3.45 -8.49
N VAL A 248 -13.80 3.75 -7.19
CA VAL A 248 -13.39 2.84 -6.14
C VAL A 248 -14.50 2.62 -5.10
N ILE A 249 -14.39 1.57 -4.31
CA ILE A 249 -15.37 1.28 -3.24
C ILE A 249 -15.30 2.32 -2.14
N GLU A 250 -14.07 2.69 -1.75
CA GLU A 250 -13.84 3.74 -0.76
C GLU A 250 -12.51 4.45 -1.08
N HIS A 251 -12.53 5.76 -0.93
CA HIS A 251 -11.38 6.63 -1.06
C HIS A 251 -11.17 7.40 0.24
N ILE A 252 -10.04 7.16 0.90
CA ILE A 252 -9.62 7.83 2.13
C ILE A 252 -8.46 8.77 1.78
N ASN A 253 -8.73 10.07 1.81
CA ASN A 253 -7.72 11.10 1.63
C ASN A 253 -8.14 12.36 2.41
N PRO A 254 -7.23 13.03 3.14
CA PRO A 254 -7.52 14.26 3.89
C PRO A 254 -8.16 15.36 3.04
N PHE A 255 -7.75 15.50 1.80
CA PHE A 255 -8.30 16.53 0.88
C PHE A 255 -9.80 16.35 0.59
N LEU A 256 -10.36 15.16 0.77
CA LEU A 256 -11.81 14.90 0.65
C LEU A 256 -12.63 15.52 1.79
N VAL A 257 -11.98 15.93 2.87
CA VAL A 257 -12.60 16.55 4.05
C VAL A 257 -12.00 17.94 4.34
N GLU A 258 -11.47 18.58 3.31
CA GLU A 258 -10.90 19.94 3.35
C GLU A 258 -9.70 20.07 4.32
N GLU A 259 -8.90 19.01 4.44
CA GLU A 259 -7.67 18.99 5.26
C GLU A 259 -6.45 18.78 4.38
N GLN A 260 -5.27 19.17 4.88
CA GLN A 260 -4.01 19.02 4.18
C GLN A 260 -3.36 17.66 4.46
N GLY A 261 -2.93 16.98 3.40
CA GLY A 261 -2.27 15.68 3.50
C GLY A 261 -0.93 15.71 4.23
N THR A 262 -0.22 16.84 4.17
CA THR A 262 1.05 17.04 4.91
C THR A 262 0.92 16.96 6.44
N LYS A 263 -0.31 17.04 6.98
CA LYS A 263 -0.60 16.91 8.42
C LYS A 263 -0.81 15.47 8.89
N THR A 264 -0.77 14.51 8.00
CA THR A 264 -0.89 13.07 8.30
C THR A 264 -0.04 12.28 7.31
N SER A 265 0.05 10.96 7.50
CA SER A 265 0.72 10.06 6.57
C SER A 265 -0.13 8.82 6.28
N ALA A 266 0.15 8.11 5.20
CA ALA A 266 -0.57 6.89 4.87
C ALA A 266 -0.37 5.80 5.94
N GLY A 267 0.79 5.74 6.60
CA GLY A 267 1.05 4.84 7.71
C GLY A 267 0.18 5.13 8.93
N ILE A 268 -0.09 6.41 9.25
CA ILE A 268 -1.07 6.79 10.28
C ILE A 268 -2.46 6.30 9.86
N LEU A 269 -2.91 6.66 8.65
CA LEU A 269 -4.25 6.30 8.16
C LEU A 269 -4.44 4.78 8.15
N CYS A 270 -3.47 4.03 7.61
CA CYS A 270 -3.57 2.57 7.50
C CYS A 270 -3.43 1.86 8.85
N THR A 271 -2.65 2.38 9.80
CA THR A 271 -2.59 1.81 11.16
C THR A 271 -3.92 1.95 11.88
N GLU A 272 -4.54 3.12 11.80
CA GLU A 272 -5.86 3.32 12.38
C GLU A 272 -6.92 2.47 11.67
N LEU A 273 -6.87 2.35 10.34
CA LEU A 273 -7.76 1.45 9.60
C LEU A 273 -7.56 -0.02 9.98
N ALA A 274 -6.32 -0.46 10.17
CA ALA A 274 -5.98 -1.82 10.59
C ALA A 274 -6.69 -2.20 11.90
N ARG A 275 -6.80 -1.27 12.85
CA ARG A 275 -7.55 -1.46 14.10
C ARG A 275 -9.05 -1.61 13.89
N PHE A 276 -9.64 -0.90 12.93
CA PHE A 276 -11.05 -1.07 12.55
C PHE A 276 -11.27 -2.42 11.84
N VAL A 277 -10.34 -2.86 11.00
CA VAL A 277 -10.39 -4.17 10.31
C VAL A 277 -10.30 -5.31 11.33
N ASN A 278 -9.33 -5.22 12.25
CA ASN A 278 -9.09 -6.23 13.27
C ASN A 278 -8.76 -5.55 14.62
N PRO A 279 -9.74 -5.44 15.54
CA PRO A 279 -9.52 -4.86 16.86
C PRO A 279 -8.47 -5.59 17.73
N GLU A 280 -8.15 -6.84 17.39
CA GLU A 280 -7.17 -7.67 18.09
C GLU A 280 -5.75 -7.59 17.49
N VAL A 281 -5.56 -6.71 16.48
CA VAL A 281 -4.24 -6.53 15.86
C VAL A 281 -3.22 -6.05 16.88
N LYS A 282 -1.99 -6.58 16.80
CA LYS A 282 -0.89 -6.28 17.72
C LYS A 282 0.37 -5.87 16.97
N ASN A 283 1.29 -5.24 17.70
CA ASN A 283 2.61 -4.85 17.19
C ASN A 283 2.54 -3.86 16.01
N ILE A 284 1.60 -2.93 16.08
CA ILE A 284 1.44 -1.84 15.09
C ILE A 284 1.53 -0.44 15.74
N GLU A 285 1.66 -0.37 17.05
CA GLU A 285 1.58 0.87 17.84
C GLU A 285 2.71 1.86 17.50
N GLN A 286 3.89 1.35 17.10
CA GLN A 286 5.05 2.16 16.69
C GLN A 286 4.93 2.68 15.24
N ILE A 287 4.08 2.09 14.42
CA ILE A 287 4.01 2.37 12.97
C ILE A 287 3.59 3.82 12.67
N PRO A 288 2.56 4.40 13.33
CA PRO A 288 2.18 5.78 13.07
C PRO A 288 3.31 6.78 13.31
N ALA A 289 4.07 6.60 14.40
CA ALA A 289 5.20 7.47 14.71
C ALA A 289 6.35 7.29 13.68
N LEU A 290 6.64 6.04 13.30
CA LEU A 290 7.66 5.73 12.28
C LEU A 290 7.33 6.42 10.96
N ALA A 291 6.10 6.24 10.46
CA ALA A 291 5.60 6.80 9.22
C ALA A 291 5.60 8.34 9.25
N ALA A 292 5.05 8.91 10.32
CA ALA A 292 4.98 10.36 10.49
C ALA A 292 6.36 11.03 10.52
N LEU A 293 7.35 10.40 11.16
CA LEU A 293 8.72 10.92 11.20
C LEU A 293 9.44 10.76 9.86
N ALA A 294 9.14 9.70 9.12
CA ALA A 294 9.68 9.49 7.78
C ALA A 294 9.20 10.57 6.80
N ASP A 295 7.93 10.91 6.86
CA ASP A 295 7.25 11.88 6.00
C ASP A 295 7.28 13.33 6.52
N ARG A 296 8.02 13.55 7.63
CA ARG A 296 8.20 14.88 8.24
C ARG A 296 6.86 15.52 8.67
N VAL A 297 5.86 14.73 8.98
CA VAL A 297 4.55 15.20 9.49
C VAL A 297 4.70 15.95 10.82
N ASP A 298 5.78 15.66 11.57
CA ASP A 298 6.12 16.35 12.81
C ASP A 298 6.38 17.86 12.64
N LEU A 299 6.66 18.32 11.41
CA LEU A 299 6.81 19.76 11.10
C LEU A 299 5.45 20.45 10.96
N GLU A 300 4.42 19.77 10.44
CA GLU A 300 3.11 20.32 10.12
C GLU A 300 2.05 20.02 11.20
N ASN A 301 2.19 18.88 11.90
CA ASN A 301 1.28 18.44 12.95
C ASN A 301 2.05 17.87 14.17
N PRO A 302 2.91 18.68 14.80
CA PRO A 302 3.76 18.22 15.92
C PRO A 302 2.94 17.63 17.09
N THR A 303 1.76 18.19 17.36
CA THR A 303 0.93 17.77 18.50
C THR A 303 0.41 16.33 18.36
N SER A 304 -0.02 15.93 17.18
CA SER A 304 -0.50 14.56 16.94
C SER A 304 0.68 13.58 16.86
N VAL A 305 1.78 13.98 16.20
CA VAL A 305 2.97 13.14 16.06
C VAL A 305 3.62 12.85 17.42
N GLU A 306 3.71 13.86 18.31
CA GLU A 306 4.26 13.66 19.67
C GLU A 306 3.50 12.57 20.43
N LYS A 307 2.15 12.56 20.36
CA LYS A 307 1.34 11.53 21.00
C LYS A 307 1.59 10.14 20.41
N TYR A 308 1.78 10.01 19.09
CA TYR A 308 2.16 8.74 18.49
C TYR A 308 3.56 8.31 18.90
N VAL A 309 4.51 9.25 19.05
CA VAL A 309 5.85 8.97 19.57
C VAL A 309 5.76 8.48 21.02
N GLU A 310 4.97 9.12 21.88
CA GLU A 310 4.75 8.65 23.26
C GLU A 310 4.18 7.22 23.30
N ILE A 311 3.28 6.87 22.38
CA ILE A 311 2.76 5.50 22.27
C ILE A 311 3.89 4.54 21.86
N ALA A 312 4.68 4.89 20.85
CA ALA A 312 5.81 4.07 20.39
C ALA A 312 6.88 3.89 21.47
N GLU A 313 7.15 4.92 22.27
CA GLU A 313 8.12 4.86 23.38
C GLU A 313 7.69 3.86 24.46
N ARG A 314 6.39 3.75 24.75
CA ARG A 314 5.87 2.74 25.68
C ARG A 314 6.13 1.32 25.18
N GLU A 315 6.18 1.13 23.86
CA GLU A 315 6.54 -0.13 23.21
C GLU A 315 8.07 -0.28 23.01
N GLY A 316 8.87 0.63 23.57
CA GLY A 316 10.34 0.58 23.54
C GLY A 316 10.97 1.11 22.25
N TYR A 317 10.28 2.00 21.52
CA TYR A 317 10.78 2.66 20.31
C TYR A 317 11.02 4.14 20.57
N SER A 318 12.26 4.54 20.86
CA SER A 318 12.60 5.96 20.96
C SER A 318 12.52 6.67 19.60
N LYS A 319 12.39 7.99 19.63
CA LYS A 319 12.34 8.81 18.41
C LYS A 319 13.59 8.62 17.53
N GLU A 320 14.77 8.47 18.14
CA GLU A 320 16.02 8.20 17.43
C GLU A 320 16.02 6.83 16.78
N LEU A 321 15.55 5.81 17.50
CA LEU A 321 15.43 4.45 16.95
C LEU A 321 14.46 4.40 15.77
N LEU A 322 13.33 5.09 15.85
CA LEU A 322 12.37 5.19 14.73
C LEU A 322 13.00 5.83 13.50
N LYS A 323 13.80 6.90 13.67
CA LYS A 323 14.55 7.50 12.56
C LYS A 323 15.57 6.54 11.96
N ASP A 324 16.27 5.76 12.79
CA ASP A 324 17.23 4.77 12.30
C ASP A 324 16.52 3.60 11.59
N ILE A 325 15.36 3.16 12.07
CA ILE A 325 14.52 2.17 11.38
C ILE A 325 14.08 2.71 10.01
N SER A 326 13.56 3.95 9.95
CA SER A 326 13.18 4.59 8.69
C SER A 326 14.34 4.63 7.70
N LEU A 327 15.52 5.03 8.16
CA LEU A 327 16.74 5.08 7.35
C LEU A 327 17.09 3.71 6.76
N VAL A 328 16.99 2.64 7.56
CA VAL A 328 17.25 1.28 7.09
C VAL A 328 16.18 0.79 6.13
N ILE A 329 14.89 1.08 6.38
CA ILE A 329 13.80 0.75 5.44
C ILE A 329 14.03 1.43 4.09
N GLU A 330 14.37 2.72 4.09
CA GLU A 330 14.69 3.46 2.86
C GLU A 330 15.85 2.83 2.07
N TYR A 331 16.90 2.42 2.77
CA TYR A 331 18.03 1.74 2.14
C TYR A 331 17.62 0.38 1.57
N VAL A 332 17.01 -0.46 2.40
CA VAL A 332 16.62 -1.83 2.04
C VAL A 332 15.62 -1.82 0.87
N SER A 333 14.59 -0.97 0.94
CA SER A 333 13.60 -0.84 -0.14
C SER A 333 14.22 -0.51 -1.49
N SER A 334 15.31 0.28 -1.50
CA SER A 334 16.06 0.60 -2.72
C SER A 334 16.77 -0.60 -3.34
N LYS A 335 17.03 -1.66 -2.56
CA LYS A 335 17.77 -2.85 -2.99
C LYS A 335 16.86 -4.02 -3.36
N ILE A 336 15.77 -4.24 -2.59
CA ILE A 336 14.92 -5.41 -2.78
C ILE A 336 13.77 -5.20 -3.76
N ARG A 337 13.38 -3.98 -4.03
CA ARG A 337 12.31 -3.44 -4.89
C ARG A 337 11.28 -4.42 -5.48
N PHE A 338 11.69 -5.58 -6.04
CA PHE A 338 10.81 -6.59 -6.66
C PHE A 338 11.09 -8.02 -6.18
N MET A 339 12.01 -8.18 -5.24
CA MET A 339 12.40 -9.48 -4.66
C MET A 339 12.12 -9.50 -3.16
N GLU A 340 11.01 -8.92 -2.76
CA GLU A 340 10.66 -8.77 -1.36
C GLU A 340 10.27 -10.10 -0.73
N ALA A 341 10.93 -10.46 0.35
CA ALA A 341 10.53 -11.55 1.22
C ALA A 341 9.75 -10.97 2.41
N ARG A 342 8.57 -11.52 2.68
CA ARG A 342 7.71 -11.09 3.80
C ARG A 342 8.48 -11.07 5.12
N GLU A 343 9.18 -12.14 5.42
CA GLU A 343 9.93 -12.35 6.66
C GLU A 343 11.02 -11.29 6.85
N TYR A 344 11.62 -10.80 5.76
CA TYR A 344 12.61 -9.73 5.85
C TYR A 344 11.97 -8.40 6.26
N ILE A 345 10.81 -8.09 5.69
CA ILE A 345 10.06 -6.88 6.05
C ILE A 345 9.55 -6.97 7.50
N GLU A 346 9.06 -8.12 7.93
CA GLU A 346 8.65 -8.36 9.32
C GLU A 346 9.76 -8.01 10.32
N VAL A 347 11.02 -8.39 10.02
CA VAL A 347 12.18 -8.01 10.84
C VAL A 347 12.38 -6.50 10.90
N LEU A 348 12.21 -5.77 9.80
CA LEU A 348 12.33 -4.31 9.80
C LEU A 348 11.28 -3.63 10.70
N PHE A 349 10.10 -4.25 10.86
CA PHE A 349 9.03 -3.78 11.73
C PHE A 349 9.03 -4.39 13.14
N GLY A 350 10.07 -5.15 13.51
CA GLY A 350 10.29 -5.65 14.87
C GLY A 350 9.86 -7.08 15.12
N GLU A 351 9.79 -7.93 14.09
CA GLU A 351 9.42 -9.33 14.23
C GLU A 351 10.48 -10.28 13.67
N PRO A 352 11.31 -10.86 14.53
CA PRO A 352 11.41 -10.61 15.98
C PRO A 352 12.21 -9.35 16.34
N ARG A 353 11.90 -8.76 17.48
CA ARG A 353 12.47 -7.49 17.96
C ARG A 353 14.00 -7.52 18.08
N ASP A 354 14.58 -8.63 18.53
CA ASP A 354 16.02 -8.75 18.71
C ASP A 354 16.77 -8.72 17.37
N LYS A 355 16.27 -9.40 16.36
CA LYS A 355 16.83 -9.32 14.99
C LYS A 355 16.72 -7.90 14.42
N GLN A 356 15.62 -7.20 14.67
CA GLN A 356 15.49 -5.81 14.27
C GLN A 356 16.61 -4.96 14.90
N LYS A 357 16.80 -5.07 16.22
CA LYS A 357 17.85 -4.31 16.92
C LYS A 357 19.24 -4.58 16.37
N GLU A 358 19.58 -5.85 16.15
CA GLU A 358 20.86 -6.23 15.54
C GLU A 358 21.03 -5.63 14.15
N LEU A 359 20.00 -5.73 13.30
CA LEU A 359 20.01 -5.22 11.94
C LEU A 359 20.16 -3.69 11.90
N ILE A 360 19.40 -2.98 12.73
CA ILE A 360 19.44 -1.52 12.80
C ILE A 360 20.80 -1.04 13.32
N ASN A 361 21.32 -1.65 14.39
CA ASN A 361 22.61 -1.31 14.95
C ASN A 361 23.77 -1.53 13.97
N LEU A 362 23.67 -2.53 13.09
CA LEU A 362 24.64 -2.79 12.04
C LEU A 362 24.52 -1.81 10.88
N MET A 363 23.29 -1.59 10.39
CA MET A 363 23.07 -0.90 9.11
C MET A 363 22.98 0.62 9.26
N ALA A 364 22.37 1.14 10.32
CA ALA A 364 22.16 2.58 10.42
C ALA A 364 23.47 3.39 10.41
N PRO A 365 24.54 3.01 11.15
CA PRO A 365 25.83 3.72 11.06
C PRO A 365 26.42 3.68 9.64
N TYR A 366 26.38 2.52 8.99
CA TYR A 366 26.87 2.36 7.61
C TYR A 366 26.13 3.27 6.62
N ILE A 367 24.80 3.37 6.74
CA ILE A 367 23.98 4.19 5.84
C ILE A 367 24.20 5.68 6.12
N LYS A 368 24.36 6.08 7.39
CA LYS A 368 24.72 7.46 7.77
C LYS A 368 26.05 7.88 7.15
N GLU A 369 27.04 6.99 7.15
CA GLU A 369 28.34 7.26 6.48
C GLU A 369 28.17 7.41 4.95
N LEU A 370 27.29 6.62 4.31
CA LEU A 370 26.95 6.78 2.91
C LEU A 370 26.28 8.13 2.62
N ASP A 371 25.35 8.56 3.47
CA ASP A 371 24.69 9.86 3.35
C ASP A 371 25.70 11.02 3.48
N GLU A 372 26.63 10.96 4.44
CA GLU A 372 27.68 11.97 4.60
C GLU A 372 28.61 12.04 3.38
N LYS A 373 29.02 10.89 2.84
CA LYS A 373 29.79 10.82 1.62
C LYS A 373 29.00 11.40 0.43
N GLY A 374 27.73 11.02 0.31
CA GLY A 374 26.84 11.52 -0.73
C GLY A 374 26.67 13.03 -0.63
N LEU A 375 26.48 13.58 0.56
CA LEU A 375 26.37 15.03 0.78
C LEU A 375 27.63 15.75 0.34
N LYS A 376 28.82 15.27 0.72
CA LYS A 376 30.11 15.86 0.28
C LYS A 376 30.29 15.85 -1.22
N MET A 377 29.94 14.73 -1.87
CA MET A 377 30.01 14.62 -3.34
C MET A 377 29.00 15.57 -4.02
N GLY A 378 27.78 15.62 -3.52
CA GLY A 378 26.73 16.51 -4.02
C GLY A 378 27.10 17.97 -3.89
N LYS A 379 27.64 18.41 -2.75
CA LYS A 379 28.14 19.79 -2.55
C LYS A 379 29.26 20.17 -3.51
N ALA A 380 30.17 19.26 -3.79
CA ALA A 380 31.29 19.49 -4.72
C ALA A 380 30.85 19.64 -6.18
N ASN A 381 29.74 18.99 -6.58
CA ASN A 381 29.25 18.94 -7.96
C ASN A 381 27.98 19.80 -8.20
N ALA A 382 27.38 20.34 -7.15
CA ALA A 382 26.21 21.20 -7.28
C ALA A 382 26.52 22.53 -7.97
N LYS A 383 25.70 22.89 -8.96
CA LYS A 383 25.73 24.22 -9.59
C LYS A 383 24.72 25.12 -8.89
N ILE A 384 25.19 26.25 -8.38
CA ILE A 384 24.34 27.24 -7.72
C ILE A 384 24.13 28.44 -8.66
N GLU A 385 22.87 28.73 -8.96
CA GLU A 385 22.44 29.86 -9.78
C GLU A 385 21.48 30.75 -8.97
N LYS A 386 21.33 31.98 -9.34
CA LYS A 386 20.27 32.87 -8.83
C LYS A 386 19.30 33.21 -9.95
N ILE A 387 18.02 32.98 -9.68
CA ILE A 387 16.91 33.42 -10.52
C ILE A 387 16.05 34.37 -9.68
N ASN A 388 16.06 35.66 -9.98
CA ASN A 388 15.47 36.70 -9.12
C ASN A 388 16.05 36.61 -7.68
N ASP A 389 15.22 36.44 -6.69
CA ASP A 389 15.59 36.25 -5.27
C ASP A 389 15.66 34.78 -4.83
N ILE A 390 15.41 33.84 -5.76
CA ILE A 390 15.48 32.39 -5.50
C ILE A 390 16.90 31.88 -5.76
N THR A 391 17.43 31.12 -4.82
CA THR A 391 18.67 30.34 -5.00
C THR A 391 18.31 28.98 -5.59
N LEU A 392 18.77 28.72 -6.81
CA LEU A 392 18.58 27.47 -7.52
C LEU A 392 19.81 26.60 -7.40
N GLN A 393 19.66 25.38 -6.88
CA GLN A 393 20.69 24.36 -6.79
C GLN A 393 20.39 23.25 -7.79
N LEU A 394 21.32 22.98 -8.70
CA LEU A 394 21.22 21.93 -9.75
C LEU A 394 22.24 20.85 -9.50
N VAL A 395 21.82 19.60 -9.50
CA VAL A 395 22.69 18.41 -9.32
C VAL A 395 22.37 17.36 -10.37
N TYR A 396 23.35 17.04 -11.21
CA TYR A 396 23.24 15.94 -12.17
C TYR A 396 23.55 14.63 -11.45
N ILE A 397 22.50 13.86 -11.16
CA ILE A 397 22.54 12.71 -10.25
C ILE A 397 23.51 11.62 -10.74
N GLU A 398 23.39 11.21 -12.03
CA GLU A 398 24.21 10.13 -12.58
C GLU A 398 25.69 10.52 -12.67
N GLU A 399 26.00 11.80 -12.90
CA GLU A 399 27.38 12.30 -12.93
C GLU A 399 27.95 12.46 -11.52
N THR A 400 27.10 12.82 -10.54
CA THR A 400 27.52 13.10 -9.16
C THR A 400 27.71 11.82 -8.35
N TYR A 401 26.89 10.78 -8.56
CA TYR A 401 26.83 9.57 -7.73
C TYR A 401 27.10 8.26 -8.51
N PRO A 402 28.13 8.15 -9.33
CA PRO A 402 28.32 6.99 -10.22
C PRO A 402 28.58 5.67 -9.49
N GLY A 403 29.02 5.72 -8.23
CA GLY A 403 29.34 4.53 -7.43
C GLY A 403 28.22 4.05 -6.51
N PHE A 404 27.11 4.78 -6.38
CA PHE A 404 26.08 4.45 -5.40
C PHE A 404 24.92 3.61 -5.95
N GLY A 405 24.81 3.47 -7.28
CA GLY A 405 23.69 2.78 -7.88
C GLY A 405 22.36 3.42 -7.49
N PHE A 406 21.48 2.65 -6.83
CA PHE A 406 20.16 3.14 -6.45
C PHE A 406 20.11 3.85 -5.08
N PHE A 407 21.23 4.00 -4.38
CA PHE A 407 21.27 4.69 -3.10
C PHE A 407 22.49 5.63 -3.02
N PRO A 408 22.34 6.84 -2.46
CA PRO A 408 21.07 7.40 -1.97
C PRO A 408 20.05 7.62 -3.12
N LYS A 409 18.77 7.38 -2.83
CA LYS A 409 17.70 7.68 -3.82
C LYS A 409 17.77 9.16 -4.22
N PRO A 410 17.44 9.53 -5.47
CA PRO A 410 17.50 10.94 -5.92
C PRO A 410 16.78 11.90 -4.99
N GLY A 411 15.56 11.57 -4.55
CA GLY A 411 14.80 12.39 -3.63
C GLY A 411 15.49 12.61 -2.28
N ARG A 412 16.18 11.58 -1.74
CA ARG A 412 16.96 11.67 -0.51
C ARG A 412 18.21 12.52 -0.69
N SER A 413 18.97 12.30 -1.78
CA SER A 413 20.18 13.08 -2.08
C SER A 413 19.86 14.57 -2.20
N ILE A 414 18.80 14.90 -2.93
CA ILE A 414 18.39 16.29 -3.12
C ILE A 414 17.82 16.89 -1.83
N GLY A 415 17.09 16.10 -1.02
CA GLY A 415 16.63 16.53 0.30
C GLY A 415 17.79 16.91 1.22
N LEU A 416 18.80 16.05 1.35
CA LEU A 416 19.98 16.31 2.17
C LEU A 416 20.74 17.57 1.70
N LEU A 417 20.93 17.72 0.40
CA LEU A 417 21.60 18.89 -0.17
C LEU A 417 20.80 20.18 -0.02
N HIS A 418 19.47 20.09 -0.10
CA HIS A 418 18.56 21.20 0.10
C HIS A 418 18.61 21.70 1.56
N ASP A 419 18.48 20.78 2.51
CA ASP A 419 18.49 21.08 3.94
C ASP A 419 19.85 21.65 4.38
N ASP A 420 20.96 21.07 3.88
CA ASP A 420 22.32 21.57 4.14
C ASP A 420 22.51 23.00 3.59
N LEU A 421 22.13 23.25 2.33
CA LEU A 421 22.26 24.57 1.73
C LEU A 421 21.41 25.62 2.44
N GLN A 422 20.18 25.28 2.80
CA GLN A 422 19.27 26.15 3.54
C GLN A 422 19.84 26.50 4.92
N THR A 423 20.36 25.51 5.64
CA THR A 423 20.89 25.67 7.00
C THR A 423 22.21 26.43 6.99
N GLU A 424 23.17 26.02 6.15
CA GLU A 424 24.52 26.64 6.08
C GLU A 424 24.46 28.10 5.71
N LYS A 425 23.64 28.46 4.72
CA LYS A 425 23.54 29.84 4.18
C LYS A 425 22.37 30.63 4.71
N LYS A 426 21.51 30.05 5.57
CA LYS A 426 20.30 30.68 6.12
C LYS A 426 19.42 31.31 5.03
N LEU A 427 19.18 30.55 3.97
CA LEU A 427 18.43 31.01 2.82
C LEU A 427 16.92 30.74 2.99
N ASP A 428 16.10 31.74 2.68
CA ASP A 428 14.65 31.63 2.79
C ASP A 428 13.99 31.05 1.53
N LYS A 429 14.59 31.33 0.35
CA LYS A 429 14.06 30.94 -0.96
C LYS A 429 15.07 30.06 -1.69
N VAL A 430 14.87 28.75 -1.61
CA VAL A 430 15.74 27.75 -2.23
C VAL A 430 14.88 26.77 -3.03
N ILE A 431 15.33 26.43 -4.24
CA ILE A 431 14.84 25.33 -5.03
C ILE A 431 16.04 24.44 -5.38
N SER A 432 15.98 23.15 -5.03
CA SER A 432 17.00 22.16 -5.38
C SER A 432 16.45 21.14 -6.35
N ILE A 433 17.16 20.91 -7.45
CA ILE A 433 16.74 20.03 -8.54
C ILE A 433 17.79 18.96 -8.77
N GLY A 434 17.40 17.68 -8.61
CA GLY A 434 18.17 16.54 -9.06
C GLY A 434 17.78 16.17 -10.49
N ILE A 435 18.74 16.24 -11.40
CA ILE A 435 18.54 16.03 -12.84
C ILE A 435 19.05 14.67 -13.21
N MET A 436 18.21 13.86 -13.85
CA MET A 436 18.53 12.56 -14.43
C MET A 436 18.18 12.57 -15.94
N GLU A 437 18.48 11.48 -16.63
CA GLU A 437 18.27 11.39 -18.08
C GLU A 437 16.78 11.51 -18.47
N THR A 438 15.88 10.93 -17.68
CA THR A 438 14.45 10.84 -17.99
C THR A 438 13.56 11.45 -16.91
N SER A 439 14.15 12.10 -15.90
CA SER A 439 13.36 12.64 -14.77
C SER A 439 14.08 13.75 -14.04
N MET A 440 13.32 14.54 -13.29
CA MET A 440 13.84 15.53 -12.36
C MET A 440 13.13 15.43 -11.02
N THR A 441 13.88 15.56 -9.93
CA THR A 441 13.36 15.58 -8.56
C THR A 441 13.55 16.95 -7.94
N PHE A 442 12.55 17.45 -7.26
CA PHE A 442 12.47 18.79 -6.73
C PHE A 442 12.36 18.83 -5.21
N ARG A 443 13.00 19.80 -4.60
CA ARG A 443 12.77 20.25 -3.21
C ARG A 443 12.75 21.78 -3.23
N ALA A 444 11.78 22.37 -2.55
CA ALA A 444 11.60 23.81 -2.52
C ALA A 444 11.22 24.28 -1.11
N THR A 445 11.66 25.47 -0.73
CA THR A 445 11.17 26.12 0.49
C THR A 445 9.79 26.75 0.24
N ASP A 446 8.95 26.86 1.27
CA ASP A 446 7.60 27.45 1.16
C ASP A 446 7.64 28.87 0.63
N LYS A 447 8.62 29.67 1.06
CA LYS A 447 8.79 31.06 0.61
C LYS A 447 9.19 31.20 -0.85
N SER A 448 9.57 30.12 -1.53
CA SER A 448 9.89 30.14 -2.97
C SER A 448 8.65 30.22 -3.87
N ASN A 449 7.45 30.01 -3.31
CA ASN A 449 6.18 29.91 -4.03
C ASN A 449 6.15 28.85 -5.14
N PHE A 450 7.04 27.87 -5.07
CA PHE A 450 7.08 26.77 -6.04
C PHE A 450 5.93 25.78 -5.79
N SER A 451 5.39 25.25 -6.89
CA SER A 451 4.43 24.14 -6.85
C SER A 451 4.75 23.15 -7.96
N ILE A 452 4.97 21.89 -7.60
CA ILE A 452 5.21 20.81 -8.58
C ILE A 452 4.00 20.61 -9.49
N HIS A 453 2.78 20.78 -8.98
CA HIS A 453 1.54 20.61 -9.76
C HIS A 453 1.40 21.70 -10.81
N GLU A 454 1.65 22.97 -10.44
CA GLU A 454 1.63 24.08 -11.39
C GLU A 454 2.73 23.96 -12.43
N LEU A 455 3.92 23.46 -12.03
CA LEU A 455 5.01 23.18 -12.96
C LEU A 455 4.61 22.11 -13.99
N ILE A 456 3.98 21.01 -13.56
CA ILE A 456 3.52 19.94 -14.46
C ILE A 456 2.51 20.50 -15.47
N ASN A 457 1.53 21.27 -15.00
CA ASN A 457 0.52 21.90 -15.87
C ASN A 457 1.17 22.85 -16.88
N PHE A 458 2.09 23.69 -16.43
CA PHE A 458 2.86 24.60 -17.30
C PHE A 458 3.66 23.84 -18.35
N LEU A 459 4.36 22.76 -17.96
CA LEU A 459 5.16 21.98 -18.90
C LEU A 459 4.29 21.25 -19.93
N ASN A 460 3.16 20.66 -19.53
CA ASN A 460 2.23 20.00 -20.43
C ASN A 460 1.62 20.97 -21.45
N GLU A 461 1.37 22.22 -21.05
CA GLU A 461 0.95 23.28 -21.98
C GLU A 461 2.05 23.67 -22.98
N LYS A 462 3.29 23.85 -22.49
CA LYS A 462 4.41 24.39 -23.28
C LYS A 462 5.13 23.36 -24.16
N ILE A 463 5.14 22.08 -23.72
CA ILE A 463 5.85 21.00 -24.40
C ILE A 463 5.07 19.67 -24.32
N PRO A 464 3.87 19.59 -24.92
CA PRO A 464 3.03 18.41 -24.83
C PRO A 464 3.70 17.14 -25.41
N ASP A 465 4.64 17.32 -26.34
CA ASP A 465 5.41 16.23 -26.94
C ASP A 465 6.57 15.71 -26.06
N ALA A 466 6.70 16.22 -24.83
CA ALA A 466 7.63 15.67 -23.86
C ALA A 466 6.98 14.58 -22.97
N PHE A 467 5.66 14.43 -23.02
CA PHE A 467 4.89 13.47 -22.22
C PHE A 467 5.24 13.60 -20.73
N ILE A 468 5.02 14.82 -20.17
CA ILE A 468 5.34 15.07 -18.78
C ILE A 468 4.34 14.36 -17.87
N GLU A 469 4.87 13.49 -17.03
CA GLU A 469 4.17 12.83 -15.93
C GLU A 469 4.88 13.15 -14.62
N GLY A 470 4.15 13.27 -13.53
CA GLY A 470 4.79 13.54 -12.26
C GLY A 470 3.79 13.83 -11.14
N GLY A 471 4.33 14.19 -9.97
CA GLY A 471 3.55 14.54 -8.79
C GLY A 471 4.39 14.54 -7.52
N GLY A 472 3.70 14.49 -6.39
CA GLY A 472 4.27 14.58 -5.05
C GLY A 472 3.57 15.67 -4.22
N HIS A 473 4.21 16.08 -3.13
CA HIS A 473 3.75 17.22 -2.34
C HIS A 473 4.08 18.55 -3.04
N LYS A 474 3.37 19.62 -2.73
CA LYS A 474 3.53 20.92 -3.36
C LYS A 474 5.01 21.33 -3.56
N ASN A 475 5.82 21.19 -2.52
CA ASN A 475 7.22 21.63 -2.49
C ASN A 475 8.24 20.48 -2.68
N ALA A 476 7.77 19.26 -2.91
CA ALA A 476 8.62 18.07 -2.98
C ALA A 476 8.00 17.04 -3.93
N GLY A 477 8.57 16.89 -5.11
CA GLY A 477 8.03 15.96 -6.10
C GLY A 477 9.03 15.62 -7.19
N SER A 478 8.53 14.89 -8.18
CA SER A 478 9.32 14.52 -9.36
C SER A 478 8.49 14.59 -10.64
N ILE A 479 9.19 14.79 -11.76
CA ILE A 479 8.61 14.69 -13.10
C ILE A 479 9.40 13.68 -13.91
N LYS A 480 8.72 12.98 -14.82
CA LYS A 480 9.31 12.15 -15.88
C LYS A 480 9.09 12.83 -17.23
N PHE A 481 9.95 12.58 -18.18
CA PHE A 481 9.89 13.12 -19.55
C PHE A 481 10.69 12.26 -20.53
N LEU A 482 10.50 12.48 -21.83
CA LEU A 482 11.29 11.80 -22.84
C LEU A 482 12.76 12.26 -22.82
N PRO A 483 13.77 11.36 -22.93
CA PRO A 483 15.19 11.70 -22.82
C PRO A 483 15.62 12.83 -23.76
N ASN A 484 15.17 12.81 -25.01
CA ASN A 484 15.50 13.83 -26.02
C ASN A 484 14.89 15.22 -25.75
N LYS A 485 14.08 15.36 -24.69
CA LYS A 485 13.46 16.62 -24.27
C LYS A 485 14.13 17.24 -23.03
N LYS A 486 15.07 16.57 -22.40
CA LYS A 486 15.74 16.94 -21.14
C LYS A 486 16.16 18.41 -21.10
N GLU A 487 16.94 18.87 -22.08
CA GLU A 487 17.45 20.24 -22.11
C GLU A 487 16.32 21.28 -22.26
N LYS A 488 15.31 20.97 -23.09
CA LYS A 488 14.17 21.86 -23.30
C LYS A 488 13.28 21.92 -22.05
N VAL A 489 13.06 20.78 -21.40
CA VAL A 489 12.33 20.70 -20.12
C VAL A 489 13.06 21.51 -19.05
N LEU A 490 14.39 21.34 -18.89
CA LEU A 490 15.17 22.11 -17.93
C LEU A 490 15.10 23.63 -18.18
N ALA A 491 15.15 24.06 -19.45
CA ALA A 491 15.00 25.46 -19.80
C ALA A 491 13.62 26.02 -19.42
N LEU A 492 12.54 25.26 -19.66
CA LEU A 492 11.19 25.63 -19.28
C LEU A 492 10.97 25.63 -17.75
N VAL A 493 11.60 24.69 -17.01
CA VAL A 493 11.62 24.71 -15.54
C VAL A 493 12.22 26.02 -15.02
N LYS A 494 13.36 26.44 -15.57
CA LYS A 494 13.98 27.72 -15.20
C LYS A 494 13.10 28.93 -15.58
N GLU A 495 12.40 28.85 -16.71
CA GLU A 495 11.42 29.89 -17.11
C GLU A 495 10.25 29.97 -16.12
N PHE A 496 9.71 28.81 -15.69
CA PHE A 496 8.65 28.74 -14.69
C PHE A 496 9.10 29.37 -13.36
N ILE A 497 10.28 28.99 -12.85
CA ILE A 497 10.85 29.54 -11.60
C ILE A 497 11.05 31.05 -11.71
N LYS A 498 11.37 31.58 -12.91
CA LYS A 498 11.55 33.04 -13.12
C LYS A 498 10.22 33.81 -13.07
N LYS A 499 9.09 33.14 -13.32
CA LYS A 499 7.74 33.73 -13.31
C LYS A 499 7.04 33.61 -11.96
N SER A 500 7.44 32.63 -11.12
CA SER A 500 6.96 32.44 -9.75
C SER A 500 7.56 33.46 -8.79
#